data_10381c84d489a1f44cab3086d84665ca
#
_entry.id   10381c84d489a1f44cab3086d84665ca
#
_cell.length_a   1.000
_cell.length_b   1.000
_cell.length_c   1.000
_cell.angle_alpha   90.00
_cell.angle_beta   90.00
_cell.angle_gamma   90.00
#
_symmetry.space_group_name_H-M   'P 1'
#
loop_
_entity.id
_entity.type
_entity.pdbx_description
1 polymer ?
#
loop_
_entity_poly.entity_id
_entity_poly.type
_entity_poly.pdbx_seq_one_letter_code
_entity_poly.pdbx_strand_id
1 'polypeptide(L)'
;NDLGRAQAEEAGRRLKTLIDPSTLPWVASPLSRTVETAQLARRAVDLPENDFVRDDRLKELAFGRWEGLTWKEVRQSDPQRAAQREKDKWLTVPPDGESYQLLSARLAPWLSSLSGDWVVVAHGGVARVLLHDLAGVSPHQAAEVDIWQGRVLVLEQGHHRWV
;
A
#
# COMPACT_ATOMS: atom_id res chain seq x y z
N ASN A 1 11.33 11.50 7.55
CA ASN A 1 11.69 12.92 7.41
C ASN A 1 10.47 13.80 7.71
N ASP A 2 10.68 15.10 7.88
CA ASP A 2 9.61 16.04 8.29
C ASP A 2 8.49 16.16 7.25
N LEU A 3 8.83 16.12 5.96
CA LEU A 3 7.85 16.11 4.89
C LEU A 3 6.92 14.89 4.99
N GLY A 4 7.48 13.71 5.18
CA GLY A 4 6.67 12.49 5.31
C GLY A 4 5.76 12.50 6.54
N ARG A 5 6.22 13.10 7.64
CA ARG A 5 5.39 13.28 8.85
C ARG A 5 4.23 14.24 8.59
N ALA A 6 4.51 15.39 7.96
CA ALA A 6 3.47 16.34 7.57
C ALA A 6 2.44 15.73 6.62
N GLN A 7 2.89 14.90 5.67
CA GLN A 7 2.01 14.15 4.77
C GLN A 7 1.13 13.13 5.50
N ALA A 8 1.67 12.45 6.52
CA ALA A 8 0.90 11.51 7.33
C ALA A 8 -0.21 12.21 8.13
N GLU A 9 0.10 13.36 8.74
CA GLU A 9 -0.91 14.18 9.44
C GLU A 9 -1.97 14.73 8.48
N GLU A 10 -1.53 15.19 7.29
CA GLU A 10 -2.46 15.67 6.26
C GLU A 10 -3.41 14.56 5.79
N ALA A 11 -2.92 13.32 5.60
CA ALA A 11 -3.77 12.20 5.28
C ALA A 11 -4.84 11.95 6.36
N GLY A 12 -4.49 12.08 7.65
CA GLY A 12 -5.46 12.01 8.74
C GLY A 12 -6.53 13.10 8.65
N ARG A 13 -6.13 14.36 8.44
CA ARG A 13 -7.08 15.47 8.26
C ARG A 13 -8.01 15.28 7.07
N ARG A 14 -7.49 14.81 5.94
CA ARG A 14 -8.29 14.47 4.74
C ARG A 14 -9.29 13.36 5.02
N LEU A 15 -8.86 12.30 5.72
CA LEU A 15 -9.76 11.23 6.11
C LEU A 15 -10.96 11.75 6.93
N LYS A 16 -10.73 12.67 7.87
CA LYS A 16 -11.78 13.32 8.67
C LYS A 16 -12.78 14.13 7.83
N THR A 17 -12.42 14.57 6.63
CA THR A 17 -13.36 15.25 5.71
C THR A 17 -14.29 14.27 4.98
N LEU A 18 -13.97 12.99 4.96
CA LEU A 18 -14.71 11.96 4.24
C LEU A 18 -15.66 11.19 5.16
N ILE A 19 -15.21 10.90 6.36
CA ILE A 19 -15.88 10.03 7.34
C ILE A 19 -15.53 10.49 8.74
N ASP A 20 -16.25 9.98 9.74
CA ASP A 20 -15.78 10.01 11.12
C ASP A 20 -14.79 8.86 11.35
N PRO A 21 -13.48 9.15 11.44
CA PRO A 21 -12.46 8.11 11.53
C PRO A 21 -12.46 7.37 12.88
N SER A 22 -13.22 7.83 13.87
CA SER A 22 -13.39 7.18 15.17
C SER A 22 -14.33 5.98 15.11
N THR A 23 -15.19 5.92 14.08
CA THR A 23 -16.19 4.85 13.92
C THR A 23 -15.67 3.64 13.16
N LEU A 24 -14.49 3.74 12.57
CA LEU A 24 -13.90 2.67 11.75
C LEU A 24 -12.73 1.98 12.43
N PRO A 25 -12.60 0.66 12.24
CA PRO A 25 -11.39 -0.05 12.64
C PRO A 25 -10.21 0.37 11.75
N TRP A 26 -9.03 0.44 12.37
CA TRP A 26 -7.79 0.76 11.70
C TRP A 26 -6.84 -0.44 11.68
N VAL A 27 -6.19 -0.66 10.56
CA VAL A 27 -5.13 -1.66 10.41
C VAL A 27 -3.94 -1.07 9.69
N ALA A 28 -2.74 -1.45 10.11
CA ALA A 28 -1.50 -1.00 9.48
C ALA A 28 -0.54 -2.17 9.20
N SER A 29 0.29 -2.00 8.17
CA SER A 29 1.49 -2.81 8.04
C SER A 29 2.37 -2.64 9.28
N PRO A 30 3.07 -3.70 9.75
CA PRO A 30 3.92 -3.62 10.93
C PRO A 30 5.25 -2.88 10.70
N LEU A 31 5.57 -2.48 9.45
CA LEU A 31 6.80 -1.77 9.16
C LEU A 31 6.79 -0.37 9.82
N SER A 32 7.94 0.05 10.34
CA SER A 32 8.05 1.27 11.17
C SER A 32 7.48 2.52 10.50
N ARG A 33 7.70 2.70 9.20
CA ARG A 33 7.18 3.84 8.44
C ARG A 33 5.65 3.90 8.35
N THR A 34 4.98 2.76 8.25
CA THR A 34 3.50 2.68 8.23
C THR A 34 2.91 2.79 9.62
N VAL A 35 3.58 2.23 10.64
CA VAL A 35 3.21 2.42 12.04
C VAL A 35 3.28 3.91 12.41
N GLU A 36 4.38 4.59 12.11
CA GLU A 36 4.51 6.04 12.33
C GLU A 36 3.45 6.83 11.56
N THR A 37 3.16 6.47 10.31
CA THR A 37 2.10 7.12 9.52
C THR A 37 0.72 6.95 10.17
N ALA A 38 0.37 5.75 10.64
CA ALA A 38 -0.90 5.50 11.32
C ALA A 38 -1.01 6.31 12.62
N GLN A 39 0.05 6.35 13.42
CA GLN A 39 0.11 7.13 14.66
C GLN A 39 -0.10 8.63 14.41
N LEU A 40 0.62 9.19 13.43
CA LEU A 40 0.53 10.60 13.07
C LEU A 40 -0.84 10.98 12.49
N ALA A 41 -1.39 10.14 11.61
CA ALA A 41 -2.73 10.34 11.04
C ALA A 41 -3.82 10.32 12.13
N ARG A 42 -3.76 9.37 13.07
CA ARG A 42 -4.69 9.28 14.19
C ARG A 42 -4.58 10.47 15.14
N ARG A 43 -3.36 10.86 15.49
CA ARG A 43 -3.11 12.05 16.33
C ARG A 43 -3.67 13.32 15.69
N ALA A 44 -3.52 13.49 14.37
CA ALA A 44 -4.02 14.65 13.64
C ALA A 44 -5.56 14.81 13.66
N VAL A 45 -6.28 13.77 14.08
CA VAL A 45 -7.75 13.74 14.21
C VAL A 45 -8.22 13.44 15.62
N ASP A 46 -7.36 13.66 16.61
CA ASP A 46 -7.64 13.54 18.05
C ASP A 46 -8.00 12.10 18.49
N LEU A 47 -7.47 11.08 17.80
CA LEU A 47 -7.65 9.67 18.16
C LEU A 47 -6.42 9.12 18.91
N PRO A 48 -6.59 8.11 19.77
CA PRO A 48 -5.49 7.41 20.41
C PRO A 48 -4.49 6.87 19.37
N GLU A 49 -3.22 7.26 19.47
CA GLU A 49 -2.19 7.00 18.46
C GLU A 49 -1.97 5.50 18.16
N ASN A 50 -2.09 4.64 19.17
CA ASN A 50 -1.74 3.22 19.08
C ASN A 50 -2.94 2.27 18.97
N ASP A 51 -4.15 2.79 18.83
CA ASP A 51 -5.37 2.00 18.76
C ASP A 51 -5.64 1.53 17.32
N PHE A 52 -4.78 0.67 16.81
CA PHE A 52 -4.93 0.00 15.52
C PHE A 52 -4.27 -1.38 15.53
N VAL A 53 -4.79 -2.28 14.69
CA VAL A 53 -4.23 -3.63 14.50
C VAL A 53 -3.03 -3.56 13.54
N ARG A 54 -2.03 -4.42 13.76
CA ARG A 54 -0.93 -4.63 12.81
C ARG A 54 -1.10 -5.98 12.14
N ASP A 55 -0.97 -6.01 10.81
CA ASP A 55 -1.11 -7.25 10.04
C ASP A 55 0.08 -7.45 9.09
N ASP A 56 0.77 -8.57 9.26
CA ASP A 56 1.96 -8.93 8.48
C ASP A 56 1.66 -9.08 6.98
N ARG A 57 0.42 -9.41 6.62
CA ARG A 57 -0.02 -9.52 5.23
C ARG A 57 -0.02 -8.18 4.49
N LEU A 58 0.00 -7.05 5.22
CA LEU A 58 0.08 -5.70 4.65
C LEU A 58 1.50 -5.20 4.41
N LYS A 59 2.54 -5.99 4.67
CA LYS A 59 3.92 -5.62 4.35
C LYS A 59 4.08 -5.31 2.87
N GLU A 60 5.03 -4.41 2.55
CA GLU A 60 5.32 -4.05 1.17
C GLU A 60 5.75 -5.25 0.34
N LEU A 61 5.56 -5.15 -0.96
CA LEU A 61 6.08 -6.06 -1.96
C LEU A 61 7.59 -6.30 -1.74
N ALA A 62 7.98 -7.54 -1.57
CA ALA A 62 9.40 -7.89 -1.41
C ALA A 62 10.13 -7.88 -2.76
N PHE A 63 11.18 -7.08 -2.86
CA PHE A 63 12.05 -7.06 -4.04
C PHE A 63 13.20 -8.08 -3.96
N GLY A 64 13.33 -8.80 -2.83
CA GLY A 64 14.34 -9.83 -2.64
C GLY A 64 15.76 -9.31 -2.89
N ARG A 65 16.51 -9.94 -3.78
CA ARG A 65 17.91 -9.54 -4.07
C ARG A 65 18.04 -8.17 -4.75
N TRP A 66 16.93 -7.58 -5.20
CA TRP A 66 16.94 -6.24 -5.79
C TRP A 66 16.73 -5.14 -4.75
N GLU A 67 16.48 -5.49 -3.50
CA GLU A 67 16.32 -4.50 -2.44
C GLU A 67 17.59 -3.67 -2.24
N GLY A 68 17.42 -2.35 -2.13
CA GLY A 68 18.53 -1.41 -1.98
C GLY A 68 19.28 -1.08 -3.29
N LEU A 69 18.97 -1.75 -4.40
CA LEU A 69 19.56 -1.45 -5.71
C LEU A 69 18.74 -0.38 -6.43
N THR A 70 19.45 0.47 -7.16
CA THR A 70 18.81 1.32 -8.17
C THR A 70 18.39 0.49 -9.38
N TRP A 71 17.41 0.97 -10.14
CA TRP A 71 16.95 0.25 -11.34
C TRP A 71 18.08 0.08 -12.38
N LYS A 72 19.04 1.01 -12.43
CA LYS A 72 20.24 0.89 -13.26
C LYS A 72 21.10 -0.31 -12.83
N GLU A 73 21.31 -0.48 -11.54
CA GLU A 73 22.08 -1.62 -10.99
C GLU A 73 21.36 -2.95 -11.21
N VAL A 74 20.04 -2.98 -11.07
CA VAL A 74 19.23 -4.17 -11.40
C VAL A 74 19.42 -4.56 -12.88
N ARG A 75 19.33 -3.61 -13.81
CA ARG A 75 19.54 -3.88 -15.24
C ARG A 75 20.96 -4.37 -15.55
N GLN A 76 21.94 -3.96 -14.78
CA GLN A 76 23.33 -4.40 -14.95
C GLN A 76 23.57 -5.79 -14.39
N SER A 77 23.00 -6.09 -13.23
CA SER A 77 23.23 -7.37 -12.52
C SER A 77 22.31 -8.50 -12.98
N ASP A 78 21.06 -8.18 -13.42
CA ASP A 78 20.06 -9.15 -13.85
C ASP A 78 19.27 -8.62 -15.08
N PRO A 79 19.95 -8.43 -16.23
CA PRO A 79 19.35 -7.76 -17.40
C PRO A 79 18.15 -8.51 -17.97
N GLN A 80 18.18 -9.84 -17.95
CA GLN A 80 17.11 -10.64 -18.49
C GLN A 80 15.81 -10.48 -17.67
N ARG A 81 15.90 -10.59 -16.36
CA ARG A 81 14.72 -10.47 -15.48
C ARG A 81 14.25 -9.02 -15.35
N ALA A 82 15.18 -8.05 -15.41
CA ALA A 82 14.83 -6.65 -15.51
C ALA A 82 13.97 -6.37 -16.74
N ALA A 83 14.39 -6.89 -17.93
CA ALA A 83 13.62 -6.74 -19.16
C ALA A 83 12.25 -7.45 -19.12
N GLN A 84 12.16 -8.61 -18.44
CA GLN A 84 10.87 -9.27 -18.20
C GLN A 84 9.95 -8.40 -17.35
N ARG A 85 10.46 -7.79 -16.27
CA ARG A 85 9.69 -6.93 -15.39
C ARG A 85 9.26 -5.62 -16.07
N GLU A 86 10.05 -5.07 -16.96
CA GLU A 86 9.65 -3.90 -17.75
C GLU A 86 8.47 -4.20 -18.67
N LYS A 87 8.35 -5.44 -19.14
CA LYS A 87 7.21 -5.90 -19.96
C LYS A 87 5.99 -6.26 -19.12
N ASP A 88 6.22 -6.87 -17.97
CA ASP A 88 5.16 -7.35 -17.09
C ASP A 88 5.59 -7.27 -15.63
N LYS A 89 5.24 -6.17 -14.97
CA LYS A 89 5.48 -5.97 -13.53
C LYS A 89 4.58 -6.84 -12.66
N TRP A 90 3.41 -7.22 -13.18
CA TRP A 90 2.43 -7.96 -12.40
C TRP A 90 2.87 -9.40 -12.14
N LEU A 91 3.38 -10.08 -13.16
CA LEU A 91 3.76 -11.49 -13.07
C LEU A 91 5.24 -11.72 -12.75
N THR A 92 6.13 -10.77 -13.06
CA THR A 92 7.57 -11.00 -12.89
C THR A 92 7.98 -10.97 -11.42
N VAL A 93 8.58 -12.07 -10.98
CA VAL A 93 9.10 -12.27 -9.62
C VAL A 93 10.56 -11.87 -9.55
N PRO A 94 10.95 -10.87 -8.73
CA PRO A 94 12.37 -10.62 -8.40
C PRO A 94 12.99 -11.85 -7.74
N PRO A 95 14.33 -12.06 -7.84
CA PRO A 95 14.99 -13.17 -7.16
C PRO A 95 14.74 -13.11 -5.64
N ASP A 96 14.20 -14.18 -5.08
CA ASP A 96 13.82 -14.27 -3.66
C ASP A 96 12.79 -13.22 -3.20
N GLY A 97 12.02 -12.65 -4.15
CA GLY A 97 11.02 -11.62 -3.90
C GLY A 97 9.60 -12.04 -4.26
N GLU A 98 8.73 -11.06 -4.45
CA GLU A 98 7.32 -11.24 -4.82
C GLU A 98 6.99 -10.51 -6.13
N SER A 99 6.08 -11.06 -6.92
CA SER A 99 5.33 -10.33 -7.95
C SER A 99 4.08 -9.68 -7.34
N TYR A 100 3.45 -8.77 -8.06
CA TYR A 100 2.13 -8.24 -7.65
C TYR A 100 1.07 -9.35 -7.55
N GLN A 101 1.12 -10.37 -8.40
CA GLN A 101 0.24 -11.52 -8.32
C GLN A 101 0.42 -12.30 -7.00
N LEU A 102 1.67 -12.52 -6.56
CA LEU A 102 1.94 -13.18 -5.28
C LEU A 102 1.49 -12.32 -4.10
N LEU A 103 1.67 -11.00 -4.18
CA LEU A 103 1.15 -10.06 -3.17
C LEU A 103 -0.38 -10.10 -3.12
N SER A 104 -1.08 -10.13 -4.26
CA SER A 104 -2.54 -10.31 -4.30
C SER A 104 -2.97 -11.62 -3.63
N ALA A 105 -2.29 -12.73 -3.93
CA ALA A 105 -2.56 -14.01 -3.28
C ALA A 105 -2.33 -13.97 -1.75
N ARG A 106 -1.31 -13.21 -1.28
CA ARG A 106 -1.04 -13.00 0.15
C ARG A 106 -2.12 -12.16 0.83
N LEU A 107 -2.69 -11.16 0.13
CA LEU A 107 -3.74 -10.29 0.64
C LEU A 107 -5.14 -10.93 0.61
N ALA A 108 -5.40 -11.85 -0.30
CA ALA A 108 -6.73 -12.42 -0.51
C ALA A 108 -7.40 -13.00 0.77
N PRO A 109 -6.71 -13.78 1.64
CA PRO A 109 -7.31 -14.27 2.87
C PRO A 109 -7.62 -13.14 3.88
N TRP A 110 -6.82 -12.08 3.88
CA TRP A 110 -7.09 -10.91 4.72
C TRP A 110 -8.29 -10.15 4.22
N LEU A 111 -8.37 -9.84 2.92
CA LEU A 111 -9.53 -9.17 2.31
C LEU A 111 -10.83 -9.94 2.56
N SER A 112 -10.79 -11.28 2.41
CA SER A 112 -11.96 -12.14 2.66
C SER A 112 -12.41 -12.17 4.12
N SER A 113 -11.54 -11.79 5.06
CA SER A 113 -11.86 -11.74 6.49
C SER A 113 -12.45 -10.40 6.93
N LEU A 114 -12.40 -9.37 6.08
CA LEU A 114 -12.91 -8.05 6.41
C LEU A 114 -14.44 -7.99 6.27
N SER A 115 -15.07 -7.26 7.18
CA SER A 115 -16.48 -6.89 7.10
C SER A 115 -16.62 -5.39 7.36
N GLY A 116 -17.47 -4.71 6.58
CA GLY A 116 -17.64 -3.27 6.68
C GLY A 116 -16.43 -2.47 6.19
N ASP A 117 -16.37 -1.22 6.59
CA ASP A 117 -15.34 -0.28 6.14
C ASP A 117 -14.13 -0.28 7.08
N TRP A 118 -12.96 -0.07 6.54
CA TRP A 118 -11.69 -0.09 7.25
C TRP A 118 -10.79 1.06 6.82
N VAL A 119 -10.01 1.59 7.76
CA VAL A 119 -8.86 2.44 7.45
C VAL A 119 -7.61 1.58 7.40
N VAL A 120 -6.95 1.57 6.24
CA VAL A 120 -5.77 0.75 5.97
C VAL A 120 -4.55 1.63 5.73
N VAL A 121 -3.49 1.44 6.52
CA VAL A 121 -2.21 2.14 6.34
C VAL A 121 -1.17 1.13 5.88
N ALA A 122 -0.81 1.22 4.60
CA ALA A 122 0.05 0.23 3.97
C ALA A 122 1.09 0.88 3.03
N HIS A 123 1.37 0.27 1.90
CA HIS A 123 2.45 0.63 0.98
C HIS A 123 1.95 0.76 -0.45
N GLY A 124 2.80 1.31 -1.33
CA GLY A 124 2.46 1.51 -2.72
C GLY A 124 2.13 0.22 -3.48
N GLY A 125 2.88 -0.84 -3.24
CA GLY A 125 2.59 -2.16 -3.84
C GLY A 125 1.24 -2.72 -3.37
N VAL A 126 0.95 -2.62 -2.08
CA VAL A 126 -0.34 -3.03 -1.51
C VAL A 126 -1.49 -2.22 -2.12
N ALA A 127 -1.36 -0.89 -2.21
CA ALA A 127 -2.37 -0.03 -2.82
C ALA A 127 -2.67 -0.40 -4.28
N ARG A 128 -1.64 -0.73 -5.07
CA ARG A 128 -1.80 -1.19 -6.46
C ARG A 128 -2.56 -2.52 -6.56
N VAL A 129 -2.27 -3.45 -5.66
CA VAL A 129 -3.03 -4.70 -5.60
C VAL A 129 -4.49 -4.46 -5.22
N LEU A 130 -4.74 -3.61 -4.22
CA LEU A 130 -6.11 -3.28 -3.81
C LEU A 130 -6.90 -2.56 -4.92
N LEU A 131 -6.25 -1.73 -5.74
CA LEU A 131 -6.86 -1.14 -6.95
C LEU A 131 -7.32 -2.21 -7.93
N HIS A 132 -6.53 -3.27 -8.12
CA HIS A 132 -6.92 -4.41 -8.94
C HIS A 132 -8.05 -5.21 -8.28
N ASP A 133 -7.83 -5.67 -7.05
CA ASP A 133 -8.71 -6.64 -6.39
C ASP A 133 -10.09 -6.06 -6.00
N LEU A 134 -10.16 -4.75 -5.66
CA LEU A 134 -11.37 -4.09 -5.17
C LEU A 134 -12.00 -3.12 -6.16
N ALA A 135 -11.22 -2.49 -7.04
CA ALA A 135 -11.72 -1.49 -7.99
C ALA A 135 -11.71 -1.98 -9.44
N GLY A 136 -11.29 -3.23 -9.70
CA GLY A 136 -11.31 -3.84 -11.03
C GLY A 136 -10.33 -3.21 -12.03
N VAL A 137 -9.32 -2.47 -11.57
CA VAL A 137 -8.26 -1.95 -12.43
C VAL A 137 -7.47 -3.12 -13.00
N SER A 138 -7.18 -3.12 -14.31
CA SER A 138 -6.44 -4.21 -14.92
C SER A 138 -5.05 -4.39 -14.30
N PRO A 139 -4.48 -5.61 -14.24
CA PRO A 139 -3.17 -5.87 -13.64
C PRO A 139 -2.07 -4.96 -14.15
N HIS A 140 -2.00 -4.78 -15.47
CA HIS A 140 -1.01 -3.92 -16.11
C HIS A 140 -1.18 -2.46 -15.68
N GLN A 141 -2.39 -1.93 -15.72
CA GLN A 141 -2.68 -0.55 -15.30
C GLN A 141 -2.42 -0.36 -13.81
N ALA A 142 -2.87 -1.28 -12.96
CA ALA A 142 -2.67 -1.19 -11.50
C ALA A 142 -1.18 -1.11 -11.14
N ALA A 143 -0.31 -1.90 -11.80
CA ALA A 143 1.13 -1.90 -11.56
C ALA A 143 1.82 -0.55 -11.92
N GLU A 144 1.18 0.28 -12.73
CA GLU A 144 1.71 1.58 -13.20
C GLU A 144 1.06 2.80 -12.51
N VAL A 145 0.00 2.61 -11.73
CA VAL A 145 -0.68 3.73 -11.06
C VAL A 145 0.28 4.45 -10.10
N ASP A 146 0.32 5.76 -10.19
CA ASP A 146 1.02 6.60 -9.22
C ASP A 146 0.30 6.58 -7.87
N ILE A 147 1.05 6.33 -6.81
CA ILE A 147 0.55 6.33 -5.45
C ILE A 147 0.96 7.63 -4.76
N TRP A 148 -0.03 8.45 -4.46
CA TRP A 148 0.16 9.78 -3.90
C TRP A 148 0.34 9.76 -2.38
N GLN A 149 1.46 10.26 -1.90
CA GLN A 149 1.70 10.43 -0.46
C GLN A 149 0.92 11.65 0.06
N GLY A 150 0.44 11.57 1.32
CA GLY A 150 -0.35 12.63 1.93
C GLY A 150 -1.79 12.71 1.41
N ARG A 151 -2.21 11.73 0.61
CA ARG A 151 -3.58 11.60 0.12
C ARG A 151 -4.22 10.30 0.60
N VAL A 152 -5.53 10.25 0.55
CA VAL A 152 -6.33 9.07 0.88
C VAL A 152 -6.84 8.44 -0.40
N LEU A 153 -6.52 7.16 -0.60
CA LEU A 153 -7.14 6.33 -1.64
C LEU A 153 -8.44 5.75 -1.08
N VAL A 154 -9.56 6.13 -1.68
CA VAL A 154 -10.87 5.56 -1.35
C VAL A 154 -11.21 4.50 -2.38
N LEU A 155 -11.52 3.29 -1.89
CA LEU A 155 -11.97 2.15 -2.69
C LEU A 155 -13.41 1.84 -2.28
N GLU A 156 -14.36 2.03 -3.17
CA GLU A 156 -15.78 1.94 -2.87
C GLU A 156 -16.56 1.38 -4.07
N GLN A 157 -17.31 0.30 -3.84
CA GLN A 157 -18.24 -0.28 -4.84
C GLN A 157 -17.62 -0.54 -6.23
N GLY A 158 -16.38 -1.02 -6.28
CA GLY A 158 -15.68 -1.27 -7.54
C GLY A 158 -15.08 -0.02 -8.20
N HIS A 159 -15.10 1.12 -7.51
CA HIS A 159 -14.52 2.38 -7.97
C HIS A 159 -13.39 2.83 -7.04
N HIS A 160 -12.57 3.75 -7.53
CA HIS A 160 -11.53 4.38 -6.72
C HIS A 160 -11.44 5.88 -6.99
N ARG A 161 -10.99 6.62 -5.97
CA ARG A 161 -10.68 8.06 -6.08
C ARG A 161 -9.64 8.46 -5.05
N TRP A 162 -8.93 9.53 -5.35
CA TRP A 162 -7.97 10.15 -4.43
C TRP A 162 -8.54 11.43 -3.81
N VAL A 163 -8.27 11.62 -2.51
CA VAL A 163 -8.69 12.80 -1.73
C VAL A 163 -7.51 13.41 -0.99
#